data_ceca15e830665c20f069d3fc6397cd9f
#
_entry.id   ceca15e830665c20f069d3fc6397cd9f
#
_cell.length_a   1.000
_cell.length_b   1.000
_cell.length_c   1.000
_cell.angle_alpha   90.00
_cell.angle_beta   90.00
_cell.angle_gamma   90.00
#
_symmetry.space_group_name_H-M   'P 1'
#
loop_
_entity.id
_entity.type
_entity.pdbx_description
1 polymer ?
#
loop_
_entity_poly.entity_id
_entity_poly.type
_entity_poly.pdbx_seq_one_letter_code
_entity_poly.pdbx_strand_id
1 'polypeptide(L)'
;FLKSRDEMELIFKECPESITNTTAVAEMCDVELPFGKNHYPVFEVSEALNYKKDDLNFDRITDIYFEKKNEVLKRDGKAPITLSSSEKSKLKDNGLYLLDLCKKGLEERYKIDYDTTQKNSNNFDKKDHNICKQLDYELAIISGTGFVDYFLIVWDFIRWAREKSIPVGPGRGSGAGCLVSYILKITDIDPLKFGLLFERMLNLERISPPDFDVDFCMRRRDEVVEYVREKYGEERVANIITFGTFGAKMIVRDLARVNNIEYSVADKIAKMIPDKINITLSDSVKKSQELAKEIKSNPVAKKIIEEGKVIEGMVRNTGKHACGIIIADQDITDLIPVTIQEGALTTQYPKGPSEDLGLLKMDFLGLKTLTIISDTEAYISKTNQTLEFDVEKISLEDESTFNLLNSGKTTGVFQLESSGMQKLCRQIGLSSFEEIIALIALYRPGPMQFIPQFIKGKKDPESIDIPHPLLEKLVQETYGVLVYQEQVMKAAQIIAGYSLGGADVLRRAMGKKIKSVMDQQKQVFIDGA
;
A
#
# COMPACT_ATOMS: atom_id res chain seq x y z
N PHE A 1 -5.35 -7.55 -34.21
CA PHE A 1 -6.45 -7.04 -35.06
C PHE A 1 -7.61 -8.05 -35.06
N LEU A 2 -8.76 -7.63 -34.60
CA LEU A 2 -9.99 -8.44 -34.61
C LEU A 2 -10.64 -8.29 -36.00
N LYS A 3 -10.76 -9.42 -36.72
CA LYS A 3 -11.36 -9.45 -38.05
C LYS A 3 -12.89 -9.52 -37.95
N SER A 4 -13.57 -8.93 -38.91
CA SER A 4 -15.02 -9.06 -39.05
C SER A 4 -15.40 -10.48 -39.49
N ARG A 5 -16.69 -10.82 -39.35
CA ARG A 5 -17.20 -12.09 -39.83
C ARG A 5 -16.96 -12.29 -41.34
N ASP A 6 -17.21 -11.26 -42.13
CA ASP A 6 -17.04 -11.31 -43.59
C ASP A 6 -15.57 -11.54 -43.98
N GLU A 7 -14.62 -10.90 -43.24
CA GLU A 7 -13.19 -11.12 -43.45
C GLU A 7 -12.78 -12.54 -43.09
N MET A 8 -13.36 -13.12 -42.03
CA MET A 8 -13.11 -14.50 -41.63
C MET A 8 -13.71 -15.49 -42.62
N GLU A 9 -14.91 -15.25 -43.12
CA GLU A 9 -15.55 -16.08 -44.16
C GLU A 9 -14.74 -16.13 -45.47
N LEU A 10 -14.11 -15.03 -45.84
CA LEU A 10 -13.17 -15.01 -46.97
C LEU A 10 -11.93 -15.86 -46.77
N ILE A 11 -11.37 -15.85 -45.55
CA ILE A 11 -10.17 -16.60 -45.17
C ILE A 11 -10.47 -18.11 -45.12
N PHE A 12 -11.63 -18.47 -44.56
CA PHE A 12 -12.05 -19.87 -44.35
C PHE A 12 -13.02 -20.36 -45.42
N LYS A 13 -12.96 -19.79 -46.61
CA LYS A 13 -13.86 -20.17 -47.72
C LYS A 13 -13.85 -21.66 -48.06
N GLU A 14 -12.71 -22.32 -47.87
CA GLU A 14 -12.56 -23.77 -48.12
C GLU A 14 -13.04 -24.64 -46.96
N CYS A 15 -13.30 -24.02 -45.77
CA CYS A 15 -13.75 -24.72 -44.57
C CYS A 15 -14.77 -23.85 -43.80
N PRO A 16 -15.98 -23.61 -44.37
CA PRO A 16 -16.97 -22.71 -43.78
C PRO A 16 -17.49 -23.22 -42.42
N GLU A 17 -17.39 -24.52 -42.16
CA GLU A 17 -17.74 -25.12 -40.86
C GLU A 17 -16.88 -24.54 -39.71
N SER A 18 -15.69 -24.11 -40.00
CA SER A 18 -14.84 -23.45 -38.99
C SER A 18 -15.51 -22.21 -38.42
N ILE A 19 -16.28 -21.47 -39.22
CA ILE A 19 -16.98 -20.24 -38.77
C ILE A 19 -18.23 -20.63 -37.95
N THR A 20 -19.01 -21.60 -38.42
CA THR A 20 -20.22 -22.07 -37.70
C THR A 20 -19.85 -22.76 -36.37
N ASN A 21 -18.75 -23.50 -36.34
CA ASN A 21 -18.26 -24.15 -35.14
C ASN A 21 -17.83 -23.17 -34.06
N THR A 22 -17.43 -21.93 -34.40
CA THR A 22 -17.15 -20.91 -33.37
C THR A 22 -18.39 -20.57 -32.56
N THR A 23 -19.56 -20.53 -33.19
CA THR A 23 -20.83 -20.31 -32.49
C THR A 23 -21.19 -21.54 -31.64
N ALA A 24 -21.03 -22.76 -32.19
CA ALA A 24 -21.28 -23.97 -31.42
C ALA A 24 -20.38 -24.09 -30.18
N VAL A 25 -19.09 -23.71 -30.30
CA VAL A 25 -18.19 -23.68 -29.15
C VAL A 25 -18.63 -22.59 -28.13
N ALA A 26 -19.04 -21.44 -28.60
CA ALA A 26 -19.53 -20.39 -27.71
C ALA A 26 -20.80 -20.81 -26.94
N GLU A 27 -21.71 -21.53 -27.61
CA GLU A 27 -22.92 -22.08 -26.98
C GLU A 27 -22.65 -23.23 -25.97
N MET A 28 -21.51 -23.88 -26.07
CA MET A 28 -21.05 -24.88 -25.09
C MET A 28 -20.44 -24.22 -23.82
N CYS A 29 -20.12 -22.97 -23.87
CA CYS A 29 -19.51 -22.24 -22.76
C CYS A 29 -20.61 -21.54 -21.93
N ASP A 30 -20.72 -21.95 -20.66
CA ASP A 30 -21.58 -21.33 -19.65
C ASP A 30 -20.71 -20.98 -18.45
N VAL A 31 -20.23 -19.74 -18.39
CA VAL A 31 -19.31 -19.28 -17.34
C VAL A 31 -19.89 -18.07 -16.63
N GLU A 32 -20.14 -18.24 -15.34
CA GLU A 32 -20.55 -17.18 -14.44
C GLU A 32 -19.36 -16.75 -13.58
N LEU A 33 -18.93 -15.50 -13.69
CA LEU A 33 -17.82 -14.98 -12.89
C LEU A 33 -18.36 -14.54 -11.51
N PRO A 34 -17.81 -15.08 -10.38
CA PRO A 34 -18.33 -14.86 -9.05
C PRO A 34 -17.89 -13.50 -8.48
N PHE A 35 -18.30 -12.40 -9.09
CA PHE A 35 -18.02 -11.07 -8.57
C PHE A 35 -18.64 -10.86 -7.19
N GLY A 36 -17.89 -10.16 -6.32
CA GLY A 36 -18.34 -9.81 -4.97
C GLY A 36 -18.22 -10.94 -3.93
N LYS A 37 -17.67 -12.10 -4.30
CA LYS A 37 -17.29 -13.16 -3.36
C LYS A 37 -15.80 -13.05 -3.07
N ASN A 38 -15.44 -13.00 -1.79
CA ASN A 38 -14.05 -12.96 -1.36
C ASN A 38 -13.50 -14.40 -1.21
N HIS A 39 -12.33 -14.63 -1.75
CA HIS A 39 -11.58 -15.89 -1.69
C HIS A 39 -10.32 -15.68 -0.83
N TYR A 40 -10.54 -15.21 0.41
CA TYR A 40 -9.44 -14.96 1.33
C TYR A 40 -9.07 -16.26 2.05
N PRO A 41 -7.77 -16.54 2.20
CA PRO A 41 -7.34 -17.73 2.91
C PRO A 41 -7.77 -17.66 4.37
N VAL A 42 -8.10 -18.82 4.93
CA VAL A 42 -8.42 -18.98 6.35
C VAL A 42 -7.15 -19.38 7.10
N PHE A 43 -6.88 -18.71 8.21
CA PHE A 43 -5.76 -19.05 9.07
C PHE A 43 -6.13 -20.26 9.94
N GLU A 44 -5.39 -21.35 9.82
CA GLU A 44 -5.62 -22.53 10.64
C GLU A 44 -4.89 -22.39 11.99
N VAL A 45 -5.65 -22.19 13.06
CA VAL A 45 -5.13 -22.19 14.41
C VAL A 45 -4.88 -23.64 14.84
N SER A 46 -3.61 -23.98 15.08
CA SER A 46 -3.26 -25.32 15.56
C SER A 46 -3.97 -25.64 16.90
N GLU A 47 -4.57 -26.81 17.01
CA GLU A 47 -5.20 -27.28 18.26
C GLU A 47 -4.21 -27.37 19.44
N ALA A 48 -2.92 -27.45 19.15
CA ALA A 48 -1.86 -27.45 20.16
C ALA A 48 -1.64 -26.07 20.82
N LEU A 49 -2.22 -24.99 20.26
CA LEU A 49 -2.10 -23.65 20.84
C LEU A 49 -3.10 -23.48 22.00
N ASN A 50 -2.57 -23.28 23.20
CA ASN A 50 -3.37 -23.08 24.40
C ASN A 50 -3.83 -21.62 24.50
N TYR A 51 -5.04 -21.33 24.01
CA TYR A 51 -5.71 -20.03 24.17
C TYR A 51 -7.13 -20.20 24.69
N LYS A 52 -7.69 -19.15 25.29
CA LYS A 52 -9.07 -19.20 25.81
C LYS A 52 -10.06 -19.26 24.65
N LYS A 53 -10.81 -20.35 24.55
CA LYS A 53 -11.88 -20.54 23.54
C LYS A 53 -13.19 -19.80 23.88
N ASP A 54 -13.25 -19.12 25.02
CA ASP A 54 -14.34 -18.22 25.38
C ASP A 54 -13.79 -17.07 26.23
N ASP A 55 -14.10 -15.84 25.87
CA ASP A 55 -13.65 -14.63 26.55
C ASP A 55 -14.73 -13.56 26.46
N LEU A 56 -15.27 -13.16 27.61
CA LEU A 56 -16.31 -12.12 27.74
C LEU A 56 -15.87 -10.78 27.11
N ASN A 57 -14.57 -10.50 27.05
CA ASN A 57 -14.07 -9.31 26.39
C ASN A 57 -14.34 -9.34 24.88
N PHE A 58 -14.36 -10.52 24.26
CA PHE A 58 -14.67 -10.63 22.84
C PHE A 58 -16.15 -10.35 22.53
N ASP A 59 -17.05 -10.71 23.42
CA ASP A 59 -18.47 -10.34 23.29
C ASP A 59 -18.64 -8.83 23.34
N ARG A 60 -17.94 -8.14 24.26
CA ARG A 60 -17.90 -6.68 24.31
C ARG A 60 -17.30 -6.05 23.05
N ILE A 61 -16.21 -6.60 22.54
CA ILE A 61 -15.59 -6.15 21.27
C ILE A 61 -16.60 -6.27 20.10
N THR A 62 -17.34 -7.36 20.06
CA THR A 62 -18.40 -7.57 19.07
C THR A 62 -19.51 -6.52 19.20
N ASP A 63 -19.94 -6.20 20.41
CA ASP A 63 -20.96 -5.17 20.65
C ASP A 63 -20.49 -3.77 20.21
N ILE A 64 -19.22 -3.42 20.42
CA ILE A 64 -18.61 -2.18 19.92
C ILE A 64 -18.72 -2.10 18.38
N TYR A 65 -18.46 -3.19 17.66
CA TYR A 65 -18.62 -3.21 16.20
C TYR A 65 -20.04 -2.84 15.77
N PHE A 66 -21.06 -3.44 16.42
CA PHE A 66 -22.45 -3.17 16.07
C PHE A 66 -22.85 -1.74 16.39
N GLU A 67 -22.45 -1.23 17.54
CA GLU A 67 -22.67 0.17 17.89
C GLU A 67 -22.11 1.09 16.80
N LYS A 68 -20.87 0.94 16.46
CA LYS A 68 -20.20 1.78 15.45
C LYS A 68 -20.77 1.60 14.05
N LYS A 69 -21.10 0.38 13.64
CA LYS A 69 -21.74 0.11 12.35
C LYS A 69 -23.11 0.74 12.26
N ASN A 70 -23.92 0.66 13.33
CA ASN A 70 -25.24 1.25 13.38
C ASN A 70 -25.20 2.78 13.42
N GLU A 71 -24.18 3.40 14.04
CA GLU A 71 -23.94 4.85 13.94
C GLU A 71 -23.75 5.28 12.46
N VAL A 72 -22.94 4.54 11.70
CA VAL A 72 -22.72 4.81 10.26
C VAL A 72 -24.02 4.62 9.48
N LEU A 73 -24.72 3.50 9.67
CA LEU A 73 -25.97 3.21 8.96
C LEU A 73 -27.05 4.25 9.24
N LYS A 74 -27.19 4.70 10.50
CA LYS A 74 -28.12 5.76 10.88
C LYS A 74 -27.83 7.07 10.16
N ARG A 75 -26.55 7.45 10.07
CA ARG A 75 -26.14 8.65 9.33
C ARG A 75 -26.44 8.55 7.84
N ASP A 76 -26.29 7.34 7.27
CA ASP A 76 -26.63 7.05 5.87
C ASP A 76 -28.13 6.87 5.62
N GLY A 77 -29.00 7.03 6.63
CA GLY A 77 -30.45 6.81 6.55
C GLY A 77 -30.86 5.35 6.35
N LYS A 78 -30.00 4.40 6.72
CA LYS A 78 -30.23 2.95 6.58
C LYS A 78 -30.71 2.34 7.91
N ALA A 79 -31.41 1.21 7.81
CA ALA A 79 -31.86 0.47 8.99
C ALA A 79 -30.67 -0.11 9.78
N PRO A 80 -30.76 -0.15 11.12
CA PRO A 80 -29.74 -0.78 11.94
C PRO A 80 -29.70 -2.29 11.71
N ILE A 81 -28.51 -2.88 11.89
CA ILE A 81 -28.30 -4.33 11.82
C ILE A 81 -28.24 -4.94 13.21
N THR A 82 -28.79 -6.16 13.32
CA THR A 82 -28.63 -7.02 14.49
C THR A 82 -28.18 -8.39 14.01
N LEU A 83 -27.13 -8.95 14.63
CA LEU A 83 -26.69 -10.30 14.26
C LEU A 83 -27.48 -11.38 14.98
N SER A 84 -27.68 -12.48 14.26
CA SER A 84 -28.05 -13.76 14.84
C SER A 84 -26.92 -14.34 15.71
N SER A 85 -27.26 -15.25 16.62
CA SER A 85 -26.26 -15.94 17.45
C SER A 85 -25.23 -16.71 16.60
N SER A 86 -25.62 -17.23 15.43
CA SER A 86 -24.72 -17.95 14.53
C SER A 86 -23.70 -17.03 13.86
N GLU A 87 -24.09 -15.80 13.50
CA GLU A 87 -23.17 -14.81 12.94
C GLU A 87 -22.19 -14.30 13.98
N LYS A 88 -22.66 -14.07 15.23
CA LYS A 88 -21.77 -13.74 16.36
C LYS A 88 -20.76 -14.85 16.62
N SER A 89 -21.16 -16.13 16.50
CA SER A 89 -20.25 -17.27 16.66
C SER A 89 -19.14 -17.28 15.62
N LYS A 90 -19.49 -17.02 14.35
CA LYS A 90 -18.47 -16.97 13.26
C LYS A 90 -17.41 -15.89 13.48
N LEU A 91 -17.78 -14.76 14.08
CA LEU A 91 -16.81 -13.71 14.42
C LEU A 91 -15.84 -14.16 15.54
N LYS A 92 -16.26 -15.13 16.38
CA LYS A 92 -15.43 -15.63 17.49
C LYS A 92 -14.29 -16.56 17.06
N ASP A 93 -14.38 -17.27 15.96
CA ASP A 93 -13.42 -18.32 15.59
C ASP A 93 -11.95 -17.86 15.76
N ASN A 94 -11.32 -17.34 14.72
CA ASN A 94 -9.95 -16.86 14.82
C ASN A 94 -9.85 -15.51 15.60
N GLY A 95 -10.95 -14.81 15.84
CA GLY A 95 -10.99 -13.56 16.60
C GLY A 95 -10.51 -13.71 18.05
N LEU A 96 -10.86 -14.81 18.72
CA LEU A 96 -10.37 -15.12 20.07
C LEU A 96 -8.87 -15.37 20.10
N TYR A 97 -8.34 -16.04 19.08
CA TYR A 97 -6.89 -16.24 18.97
C TYR A 97 -6.16 -14.91 18.71
N LEU A 98 -6.71 -14.06 17.84
CA LEU A 98 -6.16 -12.72 17.63
C LEU A 98 -6.15 -11.89 18.91
N LEU A 99 -7.23 -11.92 19.70
CA LEU A 99 -7.31 -11.24 21.00
C LEU A 99 -6.24 -11.76 21.97
N ASP A 100 -6.03 -13.07 22.05
CA ASP A 100 -5.01 -13.68 22.93
C ASP A 100 -3.59 -13.21 22.53
N LEU A 101 -3.29 -13.19 21.23
CA LEU A 101 -2.03 -12.64 20.71
C LEU A 101 -1.87 -11.15 21.07
N CYS A 102 -2.95 -10.37 20.93
CA CYS A 102 -2.92 -8.94 21.27
C CYS A 102 -2.71 -8.70 22.77
N LYS A 103 -3.29 -9.52 23.68
CA LYS A 103 -3.05 -9.42 25.11
C LYS A 103 -1.55 -9.63 25.44
N LYS A 104 -0.93 -10.67 24.86
CA LYS A 104 0.48 -10.95 25.03
C LYS A 104 1.36 -9.82 24.49
N GLY A 105 1.06 -9.33 23.30
CA GLY A 105 1.79 -8.25 22.67
C GLY A 105 1.61 -6.90 23.40
N LEU A 106 0.45 -6.64 24.01
CA LEU A 106 0.20 -5.45 24.81
C LEU A 106 1.09 -5.43 26.06
N GLU A 107 1.18 -6.58 26.76
CA GLU A 107 2.08 -6.74 27.88
C GLU A 107 3.56 -6.55 27.49
N GLU A 108 3.94 -7.11 26.34
CA GLU A 108 5.32 -6.99 25.83
C GLU A 108 5.69 -5.56 25.44
N ARG A 109 4.82 -4.86 24.65
CA ARG A 109 5.11 -3.53 24.10
C ARG A 109 4.88 -2.39 25.07
N TYR A 110 3.80 -2.46 25.86
CA TYR A 110 3.36 -1.37 26.75
C TYR A 110 3.46 -1.69 28.24
N LYS A 111 3.73 -2.95 28.61
CA LYS A 111 3.73 -3.44 30.01
C LYS A 111 2.34 -3.33 30.65
N ILE A 112 1.28 -3.49 29.86
CA ILE A 112 -0.11 -3.41 30.28
C ILE A 112 -0.71 -4.81 30.31
N ASP A 113 -1.25 -5.22 31.47
CA ASP A 113 -2.12 -6.38 31.60
C ASP A 113 -3.55 -5.98 31.21
N TYR A 114 -3.99 -6.47 30.06
CA TYR A 114 -5.29 -6.13 29.48
C TYR A 114 -6.46 -6.51 30.39
N ASP A 115 -6.49 -7.75 30.91
CA ASP A 115 -7.62 -8.26 31.69
C ASP A 115 -7.76 -7.52 33.02
N THR A 116 -6.65 -7.18 33.66
CA THR A 116 -6.64 -6.41 34.90
C THR A 116 -7.06 -4.96 34.68
N THR A 117 -6.58 -4.33 33.60
CA THR A 117 -6.94 -2.95 33.23
C THR A 117 -8.44 -2.82 32.92
N GLN A 118 -9.03 -3.82 32.25
CA GLN A 118 -10.45 -3.82 31.93
C GLN A 118 -11.35 -4.03 33.18
N LYS A 119 -10.94 -4.83 34.16
CA LYS A 119 -11.70 -5.08 35.37
C LYS A 119 -11.72 -3.89 36.34
N ASN A 120 -10.66 -3.09 36.37
CA ASN A 120 -10.42 -2.07 37.37
C ASN A 120 -10.43 -0.64 36.79
N SER A 121 -11.37 -0.34 35.90
CA SER A 121 -11.41 0.92 35.13
C SER A 121 -11.36 2.22 35.97
N ASN A 122 -11.63 2.15 37.27
CA ASN A 122 -11.66 3.32 38.17
C ASN A 122 -10.32 3.63 38.86
N ASN A 123 -9.33 2.72 38.81
CA ASN A 123 -8.06 2.81 39.57
C ASN A 123 -6.77 2.79 38.71
N PHE A 124 -6.90 2.71 37.38
CA PHE A 124 -5.75 2.65 36.48
C PHE A 124 -5.39 4.00 35.86
N ASP A 125 -4.16 4.10 35.38
CA ASP A 125 -3.69 5.24 34.61
C ASP A 125 -4.64 5.45 33.41
N LYS A 126 -5.14 6.66 33.26
CA LYS A 126 -6.00 7.07 32.15
C LYS A 126 -5.38 6.74 30.77
N LYS A 127 -4.05 6.73 30.68
CA LYS A 127 -3.31 6.37 29.47
C LYS A 127 -3.51 4.90 29.12
N ASP A 128 -3.31 3.97 30.08
CA ASP A 128 -3.42 2.54 29.85
C ASP A 128 -4.84 2.13 29.44
N HIS A 129 -5.82 2.75 30.09
CA HIS A 129 -7.23 2.54 29.73
C HIS A 129 -7.55 3.03 28.31
N ASN A 130 -6.97 4.15 27.86
CA ASN A 130 -7.17 4.64 26.50
C ASN A 130 -6.51 3.72 25.47
N ILE A 131 -5.35 3.13 25.77
CA ILE A 131 -4.70 2.14 24.89
C ILE A 131 -5.58 0.90 24.74
N CYS A 132 -6.13 0.38 25.86
CA CYS A 132 -7.04 -0.76 25.80
C CYS A 132 -8.33 -0.46 25.03
N LYS A 133 -8.89 0.74 25.16
CA LYS A 133 -10.06 1.18 24.38
C LYS A 133 -9.76 1.24 22.88
N GLN A 134 -8.60 1.75 22.51
CA GLN A 134 -8.17 1.77 21.10
C GLN A 134 -8.02 0.35 20.56
N LEU A 135 -7.43 -0.55 21.35
CA LEU A 135 -7.31 -1.96 21.00
C LEU A 135 -8.69 -2.61 20.77
N ASP A 136 -9.63 -2.40 21.71
CA ASP A 136 -11.00 -2.90 21.57
C ASP A 136 -11.68 -2.40 20.30
N TYR A 137 -11.53 -1.11 20.01
CA TYR A 137 -12.09 -0.49 18.81
C TYR A 137 -11.50 -1.11 17.53
N GLU A 138 -10.18 -1.24 17.45
CA GLU A 138 -9.53 -1.82 16.28
C GLU A 138 -9.89 -3.29 16.08
N LEU A 139 -9.88 -4.10 17.15
CA LEU A 139 -10.30 -5.50 17.10
C LEU A 139 -11.76 -5.63 16.67
N ALA A 140 -12.65 -4.74 17.15
CA ALA A 140 -14.05 -4.70 16.75
C ALA A 140 -14.19 -4.49 15.22
N ILE A 141 -13.46 -3.53 14.67
CA ILE A 141 -13.51 -3.26 13.23
C ILE A 141 -12.89 -4.40 12.41
N ILE A 142 -11.72 -4.91 12.81
CA ILE A 142 -11.03 -6.01 12.12
C ILE A 142 -11.91 -7.26 12.09
N SER A 143 -12.48 -7.65 13.24
CA SER A 143 -13.34 -8.83 13.34
C SER A 143 -14.65 -8.65 12.59
N GLY A 144 -15.33 -7.52 12.79
CA GLY A 144 -16.62 -7.25 12.17
C GLY A 144 -16.57 -7.03 10.65
N THR A 145 -15.41 -6.71 10.09
CA THR A 145 -15.20 -6.58 8.65
C THR A 145 -14.64 -7.86 8.01
N GLY A 146 -14.34 -8.91 8.79
CA GLY A 146 -13.90 -10.21 8.31
C GLY A 146 -12.42 -10.29 7.94
N PHE A 147 -11.57 -9.42 8.49
CA PHE A 147 -10.13 -9.40 8.17
C PHE A 147 -9.23 -10.04 9.23
N VAL A 148 -9.79 -10.80 10.19
CA VAL A 148 -9.01 -11.51 11.23
C VAL A 148 -7.96 -12.41 10.62
N ASP A 149 -8.36 -13.28 9.70
CA ASP A 149 -7.45 -14.23 9.04
C ASP A 149 -6.34 -13.53 8.28
N TYR A 150 -6.65 -12.41 7.63
CA TYR A 150 -5.65 -11.61 6.93
C TYR A 150 -4.55 -11.09 7.89
N PHE A 151 -4.96 -10.56 9.06
CA PHE A 151 -3.99 -10.11 10.08
C PHE A 151 -3.16 -11.27 10.62
N LEU A 152 -3.78 -12.44 10.86
CA LEU A 152 -3.09 -13.63 11.35
C LEU A 152 -2.08 -14.18 10.34
N ILE A 153 -2.42 -14.18 9.05
CA ILE A 153 -1.52 -14.61 7.98
C ILE A 153 -0.33 -13.68 7.84
N VAL A 154 -0.56 -12.35 7.90
CA VAL A 154 0.51 -11.36 7.86
C VAL A 154 1.41 -11.49 9.10
N TRP A 155 0.83 -11.62 10.27
CA TRP A 155 1.56 -11.87 11.51
C TRP A 155 2.42 -13.14 11.41
N ASP A 156 1.87 -14.21 10.87
CA ASP A 156 2.53 -15.52 10.80
C ASP A 156 3.79 -15.50 9.95
N PHE A 157 3.73 -15.01 8.72
CA PHE A 157 4.94 -15.00 7.88
C PHE A 157 5.98 -13.97 8.35
N ILE A 158 5.56 -12.86 9.00
CA ILE A 158 6.49 -11.92 9.63
C ILE A 158 7.16 -12.57 10.85
N ARG A 159 6.39 -13.24 11.71
CA ARG A 159 6.90 -14.01 12.86
C ARG A 159 7.92 -15.04 12.39
N TRP A 160 7.56 -15.85 11.38
CA TRP A 160 8.47 -16.86 10.82
C TRP A 160 9.75 -16.23 10.27
N ALA A 161 9.67 -15.14 9.55
CA ALA A 161 10.83 -14.42 9.04
C ALA A 161 11.75 -13.96 10.18
N ARG A 162 11.19 -13.39 11.25
CA ARG A 162 11.96 -12.96 12.45
C ARG A 162 12.60 -14.14 13.18
N GLU A 163 11.88 -15.27 13.35
CA GLU A 163 12.42 -16.51 13.94
C GLU A 163 13.60 -17.07 13.14
N LYS A 164 13.59 -16.89 11.81
CA LYS A 164 14.71 -17.23 10.92
C LYS A 164 15.77 -16.14 10.82
N SER A 165 15.68 -15.09 11.63
CA SER A 165 16.58 -13.93 11.57
C SER A 165 16.65 -13.31 10.18
N ILE A 166 15.51 -13.25 9.45
CA ILE A 166 15.36 -12.50 8.21
C ILE A 166 14.94 -11.09 8.58
N PRO A 167 15.72 -10.05 8.23
CA PRO A 167 15.37 -8.68 8.54
C PRO A 167 14.04 -8.27 7.90
N VAL A 168 13.15 -7.72 8.73
CA VAL A 168 11.83 -7.18 8.35
C VAL A 168 11.83 -5.69 8.61
N GLY A 169 11.26 -4.90 7.70
CA GLY A 169 11.14 -3.46 7.86
C GLY A 169 10.17 -3.06 8.97
N PRO A 170 10.30 -1.85 9.52
CA PRO A 170 9.48 -1.39 10.65
C PRO A 170 8.02 -1.12 10.28
N GLY A 171 7.67 -1.28 9.03
CA GLY A 171 6.33 -1.03 8.49
C GLY A 171 6.25 0.25 7.65
N ARG A 172 5.22 0.32 6.82
CA ARG A 172 4.96 1.44 5.92
C ARG A 172 3.47 1.51 5.55
N GLY A 173 3.08 2.59 4.85
CA GLY A 173 1.73 2.74 4.35
C GLY A 173 0.68 2.91 5.45
N SER A 174 -0.51 2.35 5.23
CA SER A 174 -1.63 2.44 6.17
C SER A 174 -1.51 1.51 7.36
N GLY A 175 -0.80 0.39 7.22
CA GLY A 175 -0.61 -0.60 8.28
C GLY A 175 0.09 -0.06 9.53
N ALA A 176 0.94 0.96 9.37
CA ALA A 176 1.60 1.64 10.48
C ALA A 176 0.62 2.42 11.40
N GLY A 177 -0.60 2.72 10.93
CA GLY A 177 -1.62 3.40 11.72
C GLY A 177 -2.45 2.47 12.63
N CYS A 178 -2.14 1.19 12.68
CA CYS A 178 -2.90 0.17 13.40
C CYS A 178 -2.18 -0.28 14.67
N LEU A 179 -2.83 -0.14 15.82
CA LEU A 179 -2.30 -0.56 17.13
C LEU A 179 -2.17 -2.09 17.18
N VAL A 180 -3.14 -2.83 16.65
CA VAL A 180 -3.08 -4.30 16.55
C VAL A 180 -1.84 -4.72 15.77
N SER A 181 -1.52 -4.07 14.65
CA SER A 181 -0.31 -4.35 13.86
C SER A 181 0.98 -4.11 14.66
N TYR A 182 1.02 -3.04 15.44
CA TYR A 182 2.16 -2.73 16.31
C TYR A 182 2.32 -3.75 17.44
N ILE A 183 1.24 -4.08 18.13
CA ILE A 183 1.24 -5.05 19.23
C ILE A 183 1.67 -6.45 18.73
N LEU A 184 1.19 -6.87 17.58
CA LEU A 184 1.54 -8.15 16.94
C LEU A 184 2.94 -8.16 16.30
N LYS A 185 3.68 -7.07 16.37
CA LYS A 185 4.98 -6.91 15.69
C LYS A 185 4.91 -7.08 14.16
N ILE A 186 3.75 -6.83 13.58
CA ILE A 186 3.62 -6.66 12.12
C ILE A 186 4.33 -5.36 11.71
N THR A 187 4.20 -4.32 12.55
CA THR A 187 4.95 -3.06 12.42
C THR A 187 5.71 -2.74 13.71
N ASP A 188 6.76 -1.92 13.61
CA ASP A 188 7.55 -1.46 14.74
C ASP A 188 7.39 0.06 14.98
N ILE A 189 6.37 0.66 14.36
CA ILE A 189 6.00 2.07 14.52
C ILE A 189 4.80 2.15 15.46
N ASP A 190 4.98 2.79 16.62
CA ASP A 190 3.89 3.01 17.58
C ASP A 190 2.91 4.06 17.03
N PRO A 191 1.68 3.67 16.62
CA PRO A 191 0.73 4.60 16.04
C PRO A 191 0.26 5.67 17.00
N LEU A 192 0.22 5.37 18.31
CA LEU A 192 -0.23 6.30 19.33
C LEU A 192 0.81 7.39 19.58
N LYS A 193 2.09 7.01 19.59
CA LYS A 193 3.22 7.94 19.74
C LYS A 193 3.26 8.96 18.59
N PHE A 194 3.03 8.52 17.36
CA PHE A 194 3.10 9.36 16.17
C PHE A 194 1.73 9.92 15.71
N GLY A 195 0.67 9.71 16.48
CA GLY A 195 -0.67 10.23 16.19
C GLY A 195 -1.25 9.74 14.85
N LEU A 196 -0.87 8.53 14.43
CA LEU A 196 -1.37 7.89 13.22
C LEU A 196 -2.83 7.44 13.39
N LEU A 197 -3.54 7.28 12.28
CA LEU A 197 -4.98 7.01 12.29
C LEU A 197 -5.30 5.63 11.71
N PHE A 198 -5.98 4.80 12.51
CA PHE A 198 -6.44 3.48 12.12
C PHE A 198 -7.43 3.50 10.94
N GLU A 199 -8.25 4.54 10.86
CA GLU A 199 -9.26 4.71 9.82
C GLU A 199 -8.68 4.87 8.40
N ARG A 200 -7.38 5.13 8.29
CA ARG A 200 -6.67 5.06 7.00
C ARG A 200 -6.52 3.64 6.50
N MET A 201 -6.42 2.67 7.40
CA MET A 201 -6.26 1.25 7.08
C MET A 201 -7.61 0.58 6.89
N LEU A 202 -8.45 0.62 7.92
CA LEU A 202 -9.80 0.06 7.92
C LEU A 202 -10.82 1.10 8.36
N ASN A 203 -11.95 1.12 7.66
CA ASN A 203 -12.96 2.15 7.82
C ASN A 203 -14.35 1.60 7.53
N LEU A 204 -15.28 1.75 8.48
CA LEU A 204 -16.66 1.28 8.35
C LEU A 204 -17.48 2.02 7.30
N GLU A 205 -17.10 3.25 6.96
CA GLU A 205 -17.75 4.05 5.92
C GLU A 205 -17.35 3.60 4.51
N ARG A 206 -16.24 2.87 4.43
CA ARG A 206 -15.71 2.31 3.20
C ARG A 206 -14.93 1.03 3.49
N ILE A 207 -15.63 -0.09 3.51
CA ILE A 207 -14.98 -1.39 3.68
C ILE A 207 -14.19 -1.72 2.41
N SER A 208 -12.90 -1.84 2.53
CA SER A 208 -11.99 -2.36 1.50
C SER A 208 -10.91 -3.18 2.18
N PRO A 209 -10.38 -4.21 1.50
CA PRO A 209 -9.29 -5.00 2.06
C PRO A 209 -8.14 -4.10 2.53
N PRO A 210 -7.57 -4.38 3.71
CA PRO A 210 -6.35 -3.74 4.15
C PRO A 210 -5.19 -4.12 3.22
N ASP A 211 -4.20 -3.25 3.08
CA ASP A 211 -3.03 -3.46 2.23
C ASP A 211 -1.77 -3.35 3.11
N PHE A 212 -1.16 -4.49 3.41
CA PHE A 212 0.12 -4.54 4.10
C PHE A 212 1.25 -4.68 3.07
N ASP A 213 2.01 -3.60 2.92
CA ASP A 213 3.30 -3.64 2.26
C ASP A 213 4.38 -4.05 3.27
N VAL A 214 4.98 -5.22 3.13
CA VAL A 214 6.02 -5.69 4.04
C VAL A 214 7.37 -5.70 3.36
N ASP A 215 8.31 -4.94 3.92
CA ASP A 215 9.69 -4.90 3.45
C ASP A 215 10.52 -6.01 4.10
N PHE A 216 11.17 -6.84 3.30
CA PHE A 216 12.11 -7.89 3.73
C PHE A 216 13.52 -7.59 3.23
N CYS A 217 14.52 -8.17 3.88
CA CYS A 217 15.87 -8.23 3.34
C CYS A 217 15.83 -8.76 1.89
N MET A 218 16.36 -7.97 0.95
CA MET A 218 16.32 -8.31 -0.48
C MET A 218 16.95 -9.67 -0.79
N ARG A 219 17.98 -10.08 -0.04
CA ARG A 219 18.71 -11.35 -0.22
C ARG A 219 17.88 -12.57 0.20
N ARG A 220 17.04 -12.42 1.23
CA ARG A 220 16.35 -13.54 1.87
C ARG A 220 14.80 -13.50 1.75
N ARG A 221 14.27 -12.51 1.04
CA ARG A 221 12.82 -12.35 0.81
C ARG A 221 12.18 -13.63 0.21
N ASP A 222 12.86 -14.27 -0.73
CA ASP A 222 12.30 -15.43 -1.42
C ASP A 222 12.15 -16.67 -0.51
N GLU A 223 12.90 -16.75 0.60
CA GLU A 223 12.70 -17.78 1.63
C GLU A 223 11.34 -17.60 2.32
N VAL A 224 10.89 -16.36 2.53
CA VAL A 224 9.57 -16.07 3.13
C VAL A 224 8.45 -16.43 2.16
N VAL A 225 8.64 -16.16 0.87
CA VAL A 225 7.68 -16.54 -0.17
C VAL A 225 7.53 -18.07 -0.25
N GLU A 226 8.63 -18.79 -0.13
CA GLU A 226 8.62 -20.26 -0.13
C GLU A 226 7.91 -20.82 1.09
N TYR A 227 8.19 -20.28 2.28
CA TYR A 227 7.44 -20.62 3.50
C TYR A 227 5.92 -20.46 3.32
N VAL A 228 5.49 -19.37 2.67
CA VAL A 228 4.07 -19.13 2.42
C VAL A 228 3.49 -20.19 1.48
N ARG A 229 4.24 -20.60 0.43
CA ARG A 229 3.81 -21.67 -0.47
C ARG A 229 3.70 -23.02 0.23
N GLU A 230 4.72 -23.38 1.00
CA GLU A 230 4.72 -24.62 1.78
C GLU A 230 3.55 -24.68 2.76
N LYS A 231 3.27 -23.55 3.44
CA LYS A 231 2.26 -23.50 4.50
C LYS A 231 0.84 -23.46 3.96
N TYR A 232 0.57 -22.60 2.97
CA TYR A 232 -0.80 -22.37 2.47
C TYR A 232 -1.15 -23.23 1.24
N GLY A 233 -0.18 -23.92 0.65
CA GLY A 233 -0.31 -24.81 -0.50
C GLY A 233 0.19 -24.19 -1.81
N GLU A 234 1.00 -24.93 -2.56
CA GLU A 234 1.59 -24.47 -3.83
C GLU A 234 0.53 -24.08 -4.87
N GLU A 235 -0.63 -24.74 -4.88
CA GLU A 235 -1.73 -24.51 -5.82
C GLU A 235 -2.61 -23.31 -5.41
N ARG A 236 -2.47 -22.85 -4.15
CA ARG A 236 -3.21 -21.71 -3.59
C ARG A 236 -2.42 -20.43 -3.54
N VAL A 237 -1.13 -20.48 -3.93
CA VAL A 237 -0.23 -19.32 -3.90
C VAL A 237 0.32 -19.05 -5.29
N ALA A 238 -0.02 -17.90 -5.87
CA ALA A 238 0.46 -17.49 -7.18
C ALA A 238 1.03 -16.09 -7.22
N ASN A 239 1.99 -15.88 -8.11
CA ASN A 239 2.43 -14.52 -8.43
C ASN A 239 1.38 -13.82 -9.31
N ILE A 240 1.39 -12.50 -9.31
CA ILE A 240 0.52 -11.70 -10.17
C ILE A 240 1.26 -11.41 -11.48
N ILE A 241 0.57 -11.56 -12.61
CA ILE A 241 1.12 -11.19 -13.91
C ILE A 241 1.22 -9.67 -14.05
N THR A 242 2.21 -9.24 -14.80
CA THR A 242 2.31 -7.86 -15.28
C THR A 242 2.40 -7.83 -16.79
N PHE A 243 1.79 -6.83 -17.41
CA PHE A 243 1.86 -6.59 -18.84
C PHE A 243 2.75 -5.39 -19.12
N GLY A 244 3.90 -5.64 -19.75
CA GLY A 244 4.73 -4.57 -20.29
C GLY A 244 4.10 -4.05 -21.58
N THR A 245 3.88 -2.73 -21.68
CA THR A 245 3.31 -2.10 -22.87
C THR A 245 4.36 -1.33 -23.66
N PHE A 246 4.10 -1.11 -24.94
CA PHE A 246 4.92 -0.27 -25.78
C PHE A 246 4.85 1.20 -25.34
N GLY A 247 5.90 1.70 -24.69
CA GLY A 247 6.04 3.10 -24.32
C GLY A 247 6.80 3.89 -25.39
N ALA A 248 6.58 5.21 -25.47
CA ALA A 248 7.03 6.08 -26.55
C ALA A 248 8.52 5.91 -26.94
N LYS A 249 9.45 5.94 -25.96
CA LYS A 249 10.90 5.78 -26.26
C LYS A 249 11.27 4.35 -26.69
N MET A 250 10.56 3.36 -26.15
CA MET A 250 10.78 1.94 -26.46
C MET A 250 10.34 1.63 -27.89
N ILE A 251 9.15 2.11 -28.28
CA ILE A 251 8.61 1.92 -29.64
C ILE A 251 9.59 2.40 -30.69
N VAL A 252 10.17 3.58 -30.52
CA VAL A 252 11.13 4.15 -31.47
C VAL A 252 12.30 3.20 -31.70
N ARG A 253 12.84 2.61 -30.64
CA ARG A 253 13.97 1.66 -30.74
C ARG A 253 13.54 0.31 -31.32
N ASP A 254 12.38 -0.20 -30.93
CA ASP A 254 11.89 -1.49 -31.42
C ASP A 254 11.50 -1.41 -32.92
N LEU A 255 10.81 -0.35 -33.35
CA LEU A 255 10.49 -0.14 -34.76
C LEU A 255 11.74 0.12 -35.61
N ALA A 256 12.73 0.84 -35.10
CA ALA A 256 13.97 1.02 -35.79
C ALA A 256 14.69 -0.34 -36.01
N ARG A 257 14.73 -1.20 -34.99
CA ARG A 257 15.30 -2.53 -35.09
C ARG A 257 14.58 -3.40 -36.15
N VAL A 258 13.25 -3.41 -36.13
CA VAL A 258 12.44 -4.20 -37.07
C VAL A 258 12.57 -3.68 -38.52
N ASN A 259 12.74 -2.37 -38.68
CA ASN A 259 12.95 -1.74 -39.97
C ASN A 259 14.43 -1.69 -40.40
N ASN A 260 15.36 -2.39 -39.72
CA ASN A 260 16.80 -2.42 -39.97
C ASN A 260 17.45 -1.02 -39.99
N ILE A 261 16.99 -0.12 -39.15
CA ILE A 261 17.53 1.23 -38.97
C ILE A 261 18.63 1.20 -37.90
N GLU A 262 19.72 1.88 -38.13
CA GLU A 262 20.84 1.95 -37.18
C GLU A 262 20.38 2.45 -35.78
N TYR A 263 20.92 1.82 -34.73
CA TYR A 263 20.63 2.18 -33.35
C TYR A 263 20.92 3.66 -33.02
N SER A 264 22.00 4.21 -33.62
CA SER A 264 22.38 5.62 -33.46
C SER A 264 21.27 6.58 -33.89
N VAL A 265 20.59 6.29 -35.00
CA VAL A 265 19.47 7.07 -35.53
C VAL A 265 18.25 6.93 -34.60
N ALA A 266 17.95 5.70 -34.19
CA ALA A 266 16.83 5.43 -33.25
C ALA A 266 17.03 6.13 -31.91
N ASP A 267 18.24 6.07 -31.35
CA ASP A 267 18.56 6.68 -30.06
C ASP A 267 18.51 8.21 -30.12
N LYS A 268 18.94 8.80 -31.23
CA LYS A 268 18.78 10.25 -31.47
C LYS A 268 17.30 10.66 -31.43
N ILE A 269 16.42 9.94 -32.13
CA ILE A 269 14.97 10.22 -32.14
C ILE A 269 14.38 10.00 -30.75
N ALA A 270 14.73 8.91 -30.07
CA ALA A 270 14.24 8.58 -28.75
C ALA A 270 14.65 9.63 -27.68
N LYS A 271 15.83 10.24 -27.80
CA LYS A 271 16.29 11.32 -26.91
C LYS A 271 15.54 12.62 -27.08
N MET A 272 14.92 12.87 -28.23
CA MET A 272 14.06 14.04 -28.45
C MET A 272 12.70 13.92 -27.77
N ILE A 273 12.31 12.70 -27.31
CA ILE A 273 11.08 12.46 -26.53
C ILE A 273 11.32 12.94 -25.11
N PRO A 274 10.49 13.87 -24.56
CA PRO A 274 10.66 14.39 -23.21
C PRO A 274 10.63 13.31 -22.14
N ASP A 275 11.43 13.47 -21.08
CA ASP A 275 11.43 12.59 -19.90
C ASP A 275 10.24 12.91 -18.97
N LYS A 276 9.07 12.43 -19.38
CA LYS A 276 7.84 12.54 -18.59
C LYS A 276 7.19 11.18 -18.49
N ILE A 277 6.77 10.81 -17.27
CA ILE A 277 6.07 9.55 -17.01
C ILE A 277 4.81 9.48 -17.87
N ASN A 278 4.59 8.35 -18.54
CA ASN A 278 3.44 8.06 -19.39
C ASN A 278 3.23 9.07 -20.54
N ILE A 279 4.31 9.69 -21.04
CA ILE A 279 4.20 10.55 -22.20
C ILE A 279 3.91 9.72 -23.46
N THR A 280 2.92 10.14 -24.25
CA THR A 280 2.61 9.52 -25.53
C THR A 280 3.47 10.09 -26.65
N LEU A 281 3.57 9.36 -27.77
CA LEU A 281 4.22 9.87 -28.99
C LEU A 281 3.53 11.13 -29.51
N SER A 282 2.20 11.15 -29.46
CA SER A 282 1.40 12.31 -29.86
C SER A 282 1.69 13.55 -29.01
N ASP A 283 1.79 13.37 -27.68
CA ASP A 283 2.14 14.45 -26.77
C ASP A 283 3.62 14.86 -26.90
N SER A 284 4.49 13.91 -27.19
CA SER A 284 5.91 14.18 -27.44
C SER A 284 6.11 15.08 -28.63
N VAL A 285 5.41 14.81 -29.73
CA VAL A 285 5.45 15.67 -30.95
C VAL A 285 4.95 17.09 -30.66
N LYS A 286 3.91 17.24 -29.83
CA LYS A 286 3.40 18.56 -29.43
C LYS A 286 4.35 19.34 -28.54
N LYS A 287 5.08 18.65 -27.65
CA LYS A 287 5.89 19.28 -26.60
C LYS A 287 7.36 19.48 -27.01
N SER A 288 7.89 18.67 -27.93
CA SER A 288 9.26 18.75 -28.41
C SER A 288 9.30 19.38 -29.82
N GLN A 289 9.75 20.64 -29.90
CA GLN A 289 9.95 21.31 -31.18
C GLN A 289 11.03 20.62 -32.02
N GLU A 290 12.04 20.04 -31.37
CA GLU A 290 13.11 19.30 -32.04
C GLU A 290 12.55 18.04 -32.72
N LEU A 291 11.76 17.22 -32.00
CA LEU A 291 11.08 16.06 -32.57
C LEU A 291 10.14 16.43 -33.71
N ALA A 292 9.37 17.50 -33.55
CA ALA A 292 8.46 17.97 -34.59
C ALA A 292 9.19 18.42 -35.85
N LYS A 293 10.38 19.03 -35.76
CA LYS A 293 11.24 19.39 -36.90
C LYS A 293 11.83 18.13 -37.53
N GLU A 294 12.36 17.21 -36.74
CA GLU A 294 12.96 15.95 -37.24
C GLU A 294 11.95 15.14 -38.06
N ILE A 295 10.70 15.02 -37.59
CA ILE A 295 9.60 14.33 -38.31
C ILE A 295 9.32 14.98 -39.69
N LYS A 296 9.45 16.30 -39.79
CA LYS A 296 9.22 17.03 -41.06
C LYS A 296 10.35 16.84 -42.05
N SER A 297 11.59 16.75 -41.61
CA SER A 297 12.79 16.70 -42.42
C SER A 297 13.31 15.29 -42.68
N ASN A 298 12.96 14.32 -41.81
CA ASN A 298 13.49 12.95 -41.86
C ASN A 298 12.37 11.94 -42.11
N PRO A 299 12.25 11.35 -43.30
CA PRO A 299 11.23 10.35 -43.62
C PRO A 299 11.25 9.13 -42.71
N VAL A 300 12.44 8.73 -42.22
CA VAL A 300 12.60 7.61 -41.29
C VAL A 300 11.99 7.94 -39.96
N ALA A 301 12.24 9.12 -39.40
CA ALA A 301 11.63 9.57 -38.14
C ALA A 301 10.12 9.66 -38.29
N LYS A 302 9.61 10.18 -39.40
CA LYS A 302 8.19 10.26 -39.72
C LYS A 302 7.55 8.88 -39.68
N LYS A 303 8.11 7.91 -40.43
CA LYS A 303 7.61 6.53 -40.49
C LYS A 303 7.54 5.89 -39.10
N ILE A 304 8.66 5.94 -38.35
CA ILE A 304 8.72 5.36 -36.97
C ILE A 304 7.65 5.95 -36.06
N ILE A 305 7.44 7.26 -36.09
CA ILE A 305 6.45 7.90 -35.23
C ILE A 305 5.02 7.59 -35.66
N GLU A 306 4.72 7.53 -36.95
CA GLU A 306 3.40 7.18 -37.46
C GLU A 306 3.04 5.72 -37.16
N GLU A 307 3.92 4.77 -37.45
CA GLU A 307 3.75 3.36 -37.10
C GLU A 307 3.68 3.17 -35.59
N GLY A 308 4.53 3.90 -34.85
CA GLY A 308 4.57 3.85 -33.40
C GLY A 308 3.26 4.25 -32.74
N LYS A 309 2.58 5.27 -33.24
CA LYS A 309 1.27 5.68 -32.70
C LYS A 309 0.19 4.61 -32.80
N VAL A 310 0.31 3.69 -33.77
CA VAL A 310 -0.65 2.60 -33.96
C VAL A 310 -0.49 1.52 -32.89
N ILE A 311 0.76 1.23 -32.49
CA ILE A 311 1.07 0.16 -31.53
C ILE A 311 1.33 0.66 -30.12
N GLU A 312 1.35 1.98 -29.91
CA GLU A 312 1.57 2.59 -28.60
C GLU A 312 0.51 2.12 -27.59
N GLY A 313 0.95 1.66 -26.42
CA GLY A 313 0.07 1.15 -25.36
C GLY A 313 -0.34 -0.31 -25.53
N MET A 314 -0.09 -0.94 -26.68
CA MET A 314 -0.35 -2.38 -26.85
C MET A 314 0.59 -3.18 -25.95
N VAL A 315 0.16 -4.38 -25.56
CA VAL A 315 1.00 -5.31 -24.77
C VAL A 315 2.18 -5.77 -25.62
N ARG A 316 3.37 -5.64 -25.05
CA ARG A 316 4.62 -6.09 -25.65
C ARG A 316 5.08 -7.45 -25.11
N ASN A 317 5.01 -7.61 -23.82
CA ASN A 317 5.43 -8.83 -23.14
C ASN A 317 4.68 -8.97 -21.81
N THR A 318 4.71 -10.18 -21.27
CA THR A 318 4.29 -10.49 -19.92
C THR A 318 5.50 -10.63 -19.01
N GLY A 319 5.29 -10.43 -17.72
CA GLY A 319 6.27 -10.64 -16.67
C GLY A 319 5.59 -10.98 -15.36
N LYS A 320 6.37 -11.30 -14.36
CA LYS A 320 5.93 -11.55 -13.00
C LYS A 320 5.99 -10.24 -12.20
N HIS A 321 4.96 -9.95 -11.40
CA HIS A 321 5.00 -8.82 -10.47
C HIS A 321 6.12 -9.01 -9.45
N ALA A 322 6.91 -7.97 -9.23
CA ALA A 322 8.13 -8.08 -8.42
C ALA A 322 7.86 -8.47 -6.95
N CYS A 323 6.68 -8.12 -6.42
CA CYS A 323 6.38 -8.18 -4.99
C CYS A 323 5.05 -8.85 -4.67
N GLY A 324 4.04 -8.72 -5.55
CA GLY A 324 2.67 -9.14 -5.28
C GLY A 324 2.46 -10.65 -5.42
N ILE A 325 1.89 -11.23 -4.39
CA ILE A 325 1.51 -12.65 -4.33
C ILE A 325 0.03 -12.72 -3.92
N ILE A 326 -0.69 -13.64 -4.52
CA ILE A 326 -2.05 -13.99 -4.13
C ILE A 326 -1.98 -15.27 -3.28
N ILE A 327 -2.75 -15.29 -2.20
CA ILE A 327 -3.03 -16.48 -1.39
C ILE A 327 -4.54 -16.65 -1.39
N ALA A 328 -5.05 -17.82 -1.82
CA ALA A 328 -6.47 -18.09 -1.92
C ALA A 328 -6.93 -19.16 -0.90
N ASP A 329 -8.24 -19.23 -0.66
CA ASP A 329 -8.90 -20.25 0.18
C ASP A 329 -9.00 -21.63 -0.48
N GLN A 330 -8.83 -21.69 -1.81
CA GLN A 330 -8.89 -22.89 -2.64
C GLN A 330 -7.87 -22.79 -3.78
N ASP A 331 -7.79 -23.80 -4.61
CA ASP A 331 -6.86 -23.83 -5.75
C ASP A 331 -7.15 -22.67 -6.70
N ILE A 332 -6.12 -21.91 -7.04
CA ILE A 332 -6.26 -20.69 -7.85
C ILE A 332 -6.79 -21.01 -9.26
N THR A 333 -6.51 -22.21 -9.76
CA THR A 333 -7.00 -22.68 -11.07
C THR A 333 -8.52 -22.80 -11.15
N ASP A 334 -9.20 -22.97 -10.00
CA ASP A 334 -10.66 -22.99 -9.93
C ASP A 334 -11.28 -21.58 -9.94
N LEU A 335 -10.47 -20.55 -9.70
CA LEU A 335 -10.91 -19.16 -9.57
C LEU A 335 -10.57 -18.32 -10.79
N ILE A 336 -9.34 -18.47 -11.30
CA ILE A 336 -8.82 -17.67 -12.42
C ILE A 336 -7.85 -18.48 -13.29
N PRO A 337 -7.70 -18.15 -14.57
CA PRO A 337 -6.69 -18.77 -15.41
C PRO A 337 -5.28 -18.43 -14.92
N VAL A 338 -4.39 -19.42 -14.98
CA VAL A 338 -2.99 -19.31 -14.56
C VAL A 338 -2.02 -19.69 -15.68
N THR A 339 -0.78 -19.35 -15.51
CA THR A 339 0.35 -19.70 -16.39
C THR A 339 1.61 -19.91 -15.57
N ILE A 340 2.65 -20.45 -16.17
CA ILE A 340 3.97 -20.54 -15.55
C ILE A 340 4.84 -19.43 -16.13
N GLN A 341 5.34 -18.54 -15.25
CA GLN A 341 6.28 -17.49 -15.60
C GLN A 341 7.56 -17.66 -14.76
N GLU A 342 8.70 -17.78 -15.42
CA GLU A 342 9.99 -17.97 -14.73
C GLU A 342 9.95 -19.15 -13.70
N GLY A 343 9.28 -20.24 -14.06
CA GLY A 343 9.14 -21.42 -13.21
C GLY A 343 8.15 -21.31 -12.04
N ALA A 344 7.39 -20.21 -11.93
CA ALA A 344 6.44 -20.00 -10.84
C ALA A 344 5.00 -19.88 -11.35
N LEU A 345 4.04 -20.43 -10.58
CA LEU A 345 2.61 -20.26 -10.82
C LEU A 345 2.28 -18.75 -10.81
N THR A 346 1.61 -18.29 -11.87
CA THR A 346 1.33 -16.87 -12.08
C THR A 346 -0.08 -16.71 -12.65
N THR A 347 -0.85 -15.77 -12.13
CA THR A 347 -2.19 -15.46 -12.64
C THR A 347 -2.11 -14.94 -14.08
N GLN A 348 -3.14 -15.16 -14.88
CA GLN A 348 -3.26 -14.53 -16.21
C GLN A 348 -4.02 -13.18 -16.14
N TYR A 349 -4.61 -12.85 -15.00
CA TYR A 349 -5.21 -11.57 -14.73
C TYR A 349 -4.25 -10.68 -13.91
N PRO A 350 -4.10 -9.39 -14.27
CA PRO A 350 -3.33 -8.44 -13.46
C PRO A 350 -4.08 -8.10 -12.16
N LYS A 351 -3.46 -7.28 -11.31
CA LYS A 351 -3.95 -6.92 -9.97
C LYS A 351 -5.46 -6.58 -9.93
N GLY A 352 -5.90 -5.62 -10.76
CA GLY A 352 -7.29 -5.11 -10.70
C GLY A 352 -8.34 -6.21 -10.90
N PRO A 353 -8.37 -6.89 -12.07
CA PRO A 353 -9.30 -8.00 -12.31
C PRO A 353 -9.20 -9.13 -11.28
N SER A 354 -8.01 -9.42 -10.74
CA SER A 354 -7.87 -10.44 -9.68
C SER A 354 -8.54 -9.99 -8.38
N GLU A 355 -8.41 -8.72 -8.01
CA GLU A 355 -9.09 -8.13 -6.85
C GLU A 355 -10.62 -8.05 -7.05
N ASP A 356 -11.09 -7.75 -8.26
CA ASP A 356 -12.52 -7.73 -8.61
C ASP A 356 -13.17 -9.12 -8.47
N LEU A 357 -12.40 -10.19 -8.66
CA LEU A 357 -12.80 -11.58 -8.43
C LEU A 357 -12.55 -12.05 -6.99
N GLY A 358 -12.29 -11.14 -6.06
CA GLY A 358 -12.20 -11.42 -4.64
C GLY A 358 -10.88 -12.02 -4.17
N LEU A 359 -9.84 -12.02 -5.01
CA LEU A 359 -8.51 -12.47 -4.61
C LEU A 359 -7.74 -11.37 -3.91
N LEU A 360 -7.04 -11.71 -2.84
CA LEU A 360 -6.31 -10.75 -2.03
C LEU A 360 -4.82 -10.79 -2.35
N LYS A 361 -4.29 -9.63 -2.75
CA LYS A 361 -2.86 -9.42 -2.95
C LYS A 361 -2.14 -9.16 -1.63
N MET A 362 -1.00 -9.79 -1.45
CA MET A 362 -0.03 -9.49 -0.39
C MET A 362 1.31 -9.07 -0.99
N ASP A 363 1.90 -7.98 -0.48
CA ASP A 363 3.14 -7.43 -1.03
C ASP A 363 4.36 -7.80 -0.19
N PHE A 364 5.23 -8.63 -0.77
CA PHE A 364 6.53 -9.01 -0.22
C PHE A 364 7.63 -8.19 -0.92
N LEU A 365 8.01 -7.08 -0.32
CA LEU A 365 8.96 -6.15 -0.91
C LEU A 365 10.40 -6.50 -0.52
N GLY A 366 11.32 -6.51 -1.48
CA GLY A 366 12.75 -6.67 -1.22
C GLY A 366 13.43 -5.31 -1.04
N LEU A 367 13.88 -4.97 0.16
CA LEU A 367 14.56 -3.70 0.44
C LEU A 367 16.05 -3.90 0.69
N LYS A 368 16.88 -3.35 -0.21
CA LYS A 368 18.34 -3.42 -0.11
C LYS A 368 18.89 -2.79 1.17
N THR A 369 18.27 -1.73 1.65
CA THR A 369 18.69 -1.04 2.88
C THR A 369 18.62 -1.95 4.10
N LEU A 370 17.59 -2.81 4.22
CA LEU A 370 17.52 -3.80 5.31
C LEU A 370 18.69 -4.79 5.25
N THR A 371 19.09 -5.20 4.06
CA THR A 371 20.27 -6.07 3.88
C THR A 371 21.55 -5.37 4.34
N ILE A 372 21.71 -4.08 3.99
CA ILE A 372 22.89 -3.29 4.40
C ILE A 372 22.94 -3.12 5.93
N ILE A 373 21.80 -2.82 6.55
CA ILE A 373 21.70 -2.68 8.01
C ILE A 373 22.12 -3.99 8.69
N SER A 374 21.52 -5.11 8.29
CA SER A 374 21.84 -6.43 8.86
C SER A 374 23.30 -6.84 8.65
N ASP A 375 23.87 -6.58 7.46
CA ASP A 375 25.29 -6.85 7.21
C ASP A 375 26.18 -5.97 8.10
N THR A 376 25.76 -4.72 8.38
CA THR A 376 26.48 -3.79 9.28
C THR A 376 26.45 -4.27 10.73
N GLU A 377 25.29 -4.70 11.24
CA GLU A 377 25.17 -5.28 12.58
C GLU A 377 26.05 -6.52 12.75
N ALA A 378 26.02 -7.42 11.76
CA ALA A 378 26.86 -8.61 11.74
C ALA A 378 28.37 -8.26 11.71
N TYR A 379 28.74 -7.19 11.00
CA TYR A 379 30.11 -6.71 10.96
C TYR A 379 30.56 -6.11 12.30
N ILE A 380 29.72 -5.28 12.94
CA ILE A 380 29.98 -4.70 14.25
C ILE A 380 30.19 -5.81 15.30
N SER A 381 29.31 -6.80 15.33
CA SER A 381 29.39 -7.93 16.25
C SER A 381 30.67 -8.77 16.08
N LYS A 382 31.18 -8.89 14.85
CA LYS A 382 32.45 -9.59 14.56
C LYS A 382 33.68 -8.80 14.99
N THR A 383 33.62 -7.47 14.82
CA THR A 383 34.80 -6.60 15.10
C THR A 383 34.86 -6.16 16.55
N ASN A 384 33.73 -6.06 17.25
CA ASN A 384 33.59 -5.63 18.62
C ASN A 384 32.76 -6.63 19.43
N GLN A 385 33.36 -7.77 19.79
CA GLN A 385 32.67 -8.87 20.50
C GLN A 385 32.09 -8.48 21.87
N THR A 386 32.51 -7.35 22.43
CA THR A 386 32.03 -6.83 23.73
C THR A 386 30.92 -5.80 23.59
N LEU A 387 30.62 -5.35 22.38
CA LEU A 387 29.57 -4.36 22.10
C LEU A 387 28.29 -5.08 21.73
N GLU A 388 27.30 -5.03 22.59
CA GLU A 388 25.94 -5.44 22.28
C GLU A 388 25.28 -4.29 21.50
N PHE A 389 25.26 -4.41 20.17
CA PHE A 389 24.70 -3.39 19.26
C PHE A 389 23.36 -3.87 18.72
N ASP A 390 22.34 -3.02 18.84
CA ASP A 390 20.99 -3.26 18.36
C ASP A 390 20.50 -1.97 17.67
N VAL A 391 20.26 -2.06 16.37
CA VAL A 391 19.82 -0.91 15.57
C VAL A 391 18.48 -0.33 16.04
N GLU A 392 17.60 -1.14 16.64
CA GLU A 392 16.31 -0.68 17.15
C GLU A 392 16.44 0.20 18.40
N LYS A 393 17.58 0.16 19.07
CA LYS A 393 17.88 0.92 20.30
C LYS A 393 18.71 2.17 20.08
N ILE A 394 19.07 2.52 18.82
CA ILE A 394 19.85 3.73 18.57
C ILE A 394 19.02 4.98 18.91
N SER A 395 19.70 5.99 19.47
CA SER A 395 19.09 7.30 19.69
C SER A 395 18.73 7.96 18.35
N LEU A 396 17.54 8.52 18.28
CA LEU A 396 17.11 9.37 17.15
C LEU A 396 17.54 10.85 17.30
N GLU A 397 18.30 11.16 18.38
CA GLU A 397 18.71 12.52 18.73
C GLU A 397 20.25 12.71 18.60
N ASP A 398 20.92 11.87 17.79
CA ASP A 398 22.37 11.95 17.62
C ASP A 398 22.78 13.18 16.80
N GLU A 399 23.46 14.13 17.47
CA GLU A 399 23.92 15.39 16.88
C GLU A 399 24.88 15.18 15.69
N SER A 400 25.74 14.15 15.76
CA SER A 400 26.69 13.84 14.69
C SER A 400 25.98 13.45 13.41
N THR A 401 24.88 12.69 13.54
CA THR A 401 24.01 12.32 12.42
C THR A 401 23.35 13.57 11.79
N PHE A 402 22.79 14.48 12.60
CA PHE A 402 22.21 15.72 12.06
C PHE A 402 23.27 16.59 11.38
N ASN A 403 24.48 16.68 11.94
CA ASN A 403 25.59 17.41 11.30
C ASN A 403 25.96 16.80 9.94
N LEU A 404 25.98 15.47 9.82
CA LEU A 404 26.19 14.79 8.54
C LEU A 404 25.07 15.11 7.54
N LEU A 405 23.80 15.00 7.94
CA LEU A 405 22.65 15.29 7.08
C LEU A 405 22.67 16.75 6.60
N ASN A 406 22.95 17.70 7.50
CA ASN A 406 23.03 19.13 7.22
C ASN A 406 24.22 19.51 6.32
N SER A 407 25.29 18.71 6.32
CA SER A 407 26.39 18.88 5.37
C SER A 407 25.97 18.53 3.93
N GLY A 408 24.86 17.80 3.75
CA GLY A 408 24.39 17.28 2.47
C GLY A 408 25.24 16.14 1.90
N LYS A 409 26.14 15.54 2.68
CA LYS A 409 26.93 14.36 2.30
C LYS A 409 26.14 13.09 2.55
N THR A 410 24.96 12.98 1.95
CA THR A 410 23.97 11.91 2.21
C THR A 410 23.93 10.85 1.12
N THR A 411 25.00 10.69 0.35
CA THR A 411 25.14 9.57 -0.60
C THR A 411 25.11 8.24 0.16
N GLY A 412 24.22 7.33 -0.24
CA GLY A 412 23.99 6.05 0.45
C GLY A 412 23.04 6.13 1.65
N VAL A 413 22.56 7.33 2.02
CA VAL A 413 21.53 7.47 3.05
C VAL A 413 20.16 7.33 2.39
N PHE A 414 19.42 6.30 2.76
CA PHE A 414 18.13 5.95 2.15
C PHE A 414 17.18 7.15 2.05
N GLN A 415 16.60 7.35 0.87
CA GLN A 415 15.69 8.45 0.52
C GLN A 415 16.27 9.88 0.59
N LEU A 416 17.50 10.07 1.06
CA LEU A 416 18.15 11.38 1.13
C LEU A 416 19.29 11.58 0.12
N GLU A 417 19.48 10.64 -0.81
CA GLU A 417 20.64 10.54 -1.70
C GLU A 417 20.60 11.48 -2.92
N SER A 418 19.40 11.85 -3.37
CA SER A 418 19.28 12.67 -4.58
C SER A 418 19.85 14.08 -4.37
N SER A 419 20.40 14.68 -5.43
CA SER A 419 20.95 16.04 -5.36
C SER A 419 19.97 17.09 -4.84
N GLY A 420 18.68 16.93 -5.15
CA GLY A 420 17.61 17.78 -4.61
C GLY A 420 17.41 17.60 -3.11
N MET A 421 17.41 16.35 -2.60
CA MET A 421 17.32 16.09 -1.17
C MET A 421 18.57 16.57 -0.42
N GLN A 422 19.76 16.34 -0.95
CA GLN A 422 21.01 16.83 -0.40
C GLN A 422 21.00 18.36 -0.24
N LYS A 423 20.52 19.07 -1.26
CA LYS A 423 20.36 20.53 -1.21
C LYS A 423 19.35 20.94 -0.13
N LEU A 424 18.26 20.21 -0.03
CA LEU A 424 17.16 20.51 0.89
C LEU A 424 17.56 20.27 2.35
N CYS A 425 18.28 19.20 2.66
CA CYS A 425 18.87 18.96 3.99
C CYS A 425 19.71 20.17 4.45
N ARG A 426 20.58 20.70 3.57
CA ARG A 426 21.37 21.91 3.87
C ARG A 426 20.52 23.15 4.10
N GLN A 427 19.43 23.31 3.34
CA GLN A 427 18.58 24.51 3.41
C GLN A 427 17.71 24.56 4.66
N ILE A 428 17.16 23.40 5.07
CA ILE A 428 16.29 23.27 6.25
C ILE A 428 17.11 23.36 7.54
N GLY A 429 18.30 22.75 7.58
CA GLY A 429 19.08 22.66 8.80
C GLY A 429 18.37 21.78 9.83
N LEU A 430 18.33 20.47 9.56
CA LEU A 430 17.62 19.47 10.36
C LEU A 430 18.14 19.45 11.81
N SER A 431 17.22 19.42 12.77
CA SER A 431 17.50 19.40 14.20
C SER A 431 16.70 18.35 14.98
N SER A 432 15.73 17.69 14.33
CA SER A 432 14.95 16.63 14.92
C SER A 432 14.58 15.54 13.90
N PHE A 433 14.17 14.38 14.39
CA PHE A 433 13.73 13.28 13.55
C PHE A 433 12.42 13.60 12.82
N GLU A 434 11.52 14.33 13.46
CA GLU A 434 10.25 14.79 12.90
C GLU A 434 10.47 15.67 11.66
N GLU A 435 11.52 16.47 11.65
CA GLU A 435 11.87 17.29 10.49
C GLU A 435 12.37 16.45 9.31
N ILE A 436 13.01 15.30 9.56
CA ILE A 436 13.37 14.35 8.50
C ILE A 436 12.09 13.76 7.89
N ILE A 437 11.11 13.39 8.72
CA ILE A 437 9.80 12.89 8.27
C ILE A 437 9.11 13.94 7.40
N ALA A 438 9.04 15.19 7.88
CA ALA A 438 8.45 16.30 7.14
C ALA A 438 9.14 16.57 5.82
N LEU A 439 10.47 16.54 5.79
CA LEU A 439 11.30 16.71 4.59
C LEU A 439 10.95 15.68 3.51
N ILE A 440 10.90 14.40 3.88
CA ILE A 440 10.55 13.30 2.96
C ILE A 440 9.11 13.45 2.45
N ALA A 441 8.19 13.91 3.29
CA ALA A 441 6.80 14.13 2.91
C ALA A 441 6.63 15.35 1.98
N LEU A 442 7.39 16.41 2.18
CA LEU A 442 7.36 17.63 1.38
C LEU A 442 8.02 17.48 0.00
N TYR A 443 9.08 16.65 -0.10
CA TYR A 443 9.82 16.48 -1.36
C TYR A 443 9.08 15.56 -2.33
N ARG A 444 7.88 15.95 -2.73
CA ARG A 444 7.03 15.24 -3.72
C ARG A 444 6.37 16.26 -4.65
N PRO A 445 6.03 15.88 -5.89
CA PRO A 445 5.22 16.73 -6.77
C PRO A 445 3.92 17.14 -6.07
N GLY A 446 3.68 18.44 -5.96
CA GLY A 446 2.56 19.04 -5.21
C GLY A 446 3.03 19.68 -3.91
N PRO A 447 3.33 18.94 -2.84
CA PRO A 447 3.76 19.51 -1.56
C PRO A 447 5.06 20.32 -1.63
N MET A 448 5.93 20.05 -2.59
CA MET A 448 7.22 20.74 -2.78
C MET A 448 7.08 22.28 -2.87
N GLN A 449 5.96 22.79 -3.33
CA GLN A 449 5.69 24.24 -3.38
C GLN A 449 5.63 24.89 -1.99
N PHE A 450 5.37 24.12 -0.92
CA PHE A 450 5.29 24.62 0.45
C PHE A 450 6.63 24.58 1.21
N ILE A 451 7.69 24.05 0.61
CA ILE A 451 9.03 24.01 1.22
C ILE A 451 9.53 25.40 1.65
N PRO A 452 9.38 26.46 0.84
CA PRO A 452 9.79 27.79 1.27
C PRO A 452 9.05 28.28 2.52
N GLN A 453 7.74 28.00 2.63
CA GLN A 453 6.93 28.35 3.81
C GLN A 453 7.39 27.56 5.03
N PHE A 454 7.63 26.26 4.91
CA PHE A 454 8.15 25.39 5.98
C PHE A 454 9.51 25.90 6.51
N ILE A 455 10.45 26.23 5.61
CA ILE A 455 11.77 26.76 6.00
C ILE A 455 11.64 28.13 6.68
N LYS A 456 10.75 29.00 6.19
CA LYS A 456 10.50 30.32 6.78
C LYS A 456 9.95 30.17 8.20
N GLY A 457 8.90 29.37 8.40
CA GLY A 457 8.28 29.14 9.71
C GLY A 457 9.23 28.51 10.72
N LYS A 458 10.13 27.60 10.27
CA LYS A 458 11.19 27.05 11.14
C LYS A 458 12.16 28.12 11.63
N LYS A 459 12.59 29.03 10.74
CA LYS A 459 13.58 30.07 11.08
C LYS A 459 13.00 31.24 11.87
N ASP A 460 11.73 31.51 11.64
CA ASP A 460 11.01 32.64 12.24
C ASP A 460 9.60 32.17 12.64
N PRO A 461 9.45 31.65 13.88
CA PRO A 461 8.17 31.16 14.39
C PRO A 461 7.04 32.19 14.38
N GLU A 462 7.36 33.49 14.47
CA GLU A 462 6.37 34.58 14.41
C GLU A 462 5.81 34.77 12.99
N SER A 463 6.52 34.29 11.98
CA SER A 463 6.08 34.34 10.57
C SER A 463 5.21 33.19 10.14
N ILE A 464 4.84 32.27 11.05
CA ILE A 464 4.01 31.12 10.74
C ILE A 464 2.60 31.60 10.38
N ASP A 465 2.19 31.29 9.15
CA ASP A 465 0.82 31.53 8.67
C ASP A 465 -0.04 30.30 8.99
N ILE A 466 -0.96 30.47 9.94
CA ILE A 466 -1.87 29.39 10.37
C ILE A 466 -3.17 29.55 9.57
N PRO A 467 -3.57 28.52 8.78
CA PRO A 467 -4.75 28.61 7.91
C PRO A 467 -6.05 28.94 8.66
N HIS A 468 -6.17 28.49 9.91
CA HIS A 468 -7.30 28.78 10.80
C HIS A 468 -6.88 28.59 12.26
N PRO A 469 -7.30 29.44 13.22
CA PRO A 469 -6.89 29.34 14.63
C PRO A 469 -7.13 27.96 15.27
N LEU A 470 -8.22 27.28 14.91
CA LEU A 470 -8.51 25.92 15.39
C LEU A 470 -7.48 24.87 14.95
N LEU A 471 -6.72 25.15 13.91
CA LEU A 471 -5.70 24.25 13.36
C LEU A 471 -4.29 24.50 13.93
N GLU A 472 -4.11 25.50 14.77
CA GLU A 472 -2.81 25.89 15.31
C GLU A 472 -2.03 24.71 15.88
N LYS A 473 -2.63 23.97 16.82
CA LYS A 473 -2.00 22.79 17.43
C LYS A 473 -1.70 21.68 16.42
N LEU A 474 -2.52 21.57 15.37
CA LEU A 474 -2.39 20.52 14.36
C LEU A 474 -1.19 20.75 13.43
N VAL A 475 -0.90 22.01 13.12
CA VAL A 475 0.15 22.39 12.15
C VAL A 475 1.41 22.94 12.81
N GLN A 476 1.46 22.97 14.14
CA GLN A 476 2.59 23.53 14.89
C GLN A 476 3.89 22.81 14.58
N GLU A 477 3.90 21.47 14.59
CA GLU A 477 5.07 20.62 14.29
C GLU A 477 5.54 20.73 12.83
N THR A 478 4.69 21.24 11.94
CA THR A 478 4.97 21.42 10.51
C THR A 478 5.00 22.87 10.09
N TYR A 479 5.22 23.79 11.04
CA TYR A 479 5.39 25.22 10.83
C TYR A 479 4.28 25.87 9.97
N GLY A 480 3.01 25.53 10.28
CA GLY A 480 1.84 26.08 9.61
C GLY A 480 1.44 25.38 8.30
N VAL A 481 2.17 24.36 7.88
CA VAL A 481 1.91 23.63 6.62
C VAL A 481 1.16 22.33 6.89
N LEU A 482 0.09 22.06 6.15
CA LEU A 482 -0.54 20.74 6.13
C LEU A 482 0.31 19.79 5.26
N VAL A 483 1.13 18.96 5.89
CA VAL A 483 2.09 18.06 5.24
C VAL A 483 1.56 16.63 5.17
N TYR A 484 0.94 16.16 6.27
CA TYR A 484 0.54 14.76 6.44
C TYR A 484 -0.92 14.51 6.09
N GLN A 485 -1.21 13.30 5.65
CA GLN A 485 -2.59 12.88 5.37
C GLN A 485 -3.46 12.93 6.63
N GLU A 486 -2.88 12.57 7.77
CA GLU A 486 -3.50 12.64 9.09
C GLU A 486 -3.89 14.07 9.45
N GLN A 487 -3.06 15.04 9.13
CA GLN A 487 -3.38 16.45 9.33
C GLN A 487 -4.57 16.89 8.47
N VAL A 488 -4.65 16.42 7.22
CA VAL A 488 -5.80 16.72 6.35
C VAL A 488 -7.10 16.12 6.92
N MET A 489 -7.04 14.87 7.41
CA MET A 489 -8.20 14.21 8.01
C MET A 489 -8.64 14.88 9.31
N LYS A 490 -7.69 15.19 10.20
CA LYS A 490 -7.96 15.91 11.46
C LYS A 490 -8.46 17.34 11.21
N ALA A 491 -7.94 18.03 10.18
CA ALA A 491 -8.45 19.34 9.80
C ALA A 491 -9.92 19.29 9.36
N ALA A 492 -10.30 18.31 8.55
CA ALA A 492 -11.70 18.11 8.18
C ALA A 492 -12.59 17.81 9.40
N GLN A 493 -12.08 17.01 10.36
CA GLN A 493 -12.78 16.74 11.60
C GLN A 493 -12.95 17.99 12.47
N ILE A 494 -11.88 18.78 12.65
CA ILE A 494 -11.87 19.96 13.51
C ILE A 494 -12.74 21.09 12.92
N ILE A 495 -12.64 21.34 11.63
CA ILE A 495 -13.31 22.47 10.97
C ILE A 495 -14.76 22.14 10.63
N ALA A 496 -15.01 20.94 10.08
CA ALA A 496 -16.30 20.61 9.49
C ALA A 496 -16.98 19.39 10.13
N GLY A 497 -16.53 18.96 11.32
CA GLY A 497 -17.20 17.91 12.11
C GLY A 497 -17.20 16.52 11.46
N TYR A 498 -16.32 16.25 10.52
CA TYR A 498 -16.22 14.93 9.90
C TYR A 498 -15.90 13.85 10.94
N SER A 499 -16.48 12.66 10.76
CA SER A 499 -15.89 11.45 11.35
C SER A 499 -14.53 11.18 10.71
N LEU A 500 -13.62 10.46 11.39
CA LEU A 500 -12.34 10.08 10.78
C LEU A 500 -12.53 9.22 9.52
N GLY A 501 -13.56 8.36 9.50
CA GLY A 501 -13.92 7.59 8.33
C GLY A 501 -14.33 8.46 7.12
N GLY A 502 -15.22 9.43 7.34
CA GLY A 502 -15.62 10.38 6.30
C GLY A 502 -14.47 11.26 5.83
N ALA A 503 -13.58 11.65 6.75
CA ALA A 503 -12.37 12.39 6.42
C ALA A 503 -11.41 11.57 5.53
N ASP A 504 -11.31 10.23 5.70
CA ASP A 504 -10.56 9.37 4.78
C ASP A 504 -11.17 9.34 3.38
N VAL A 505 -12.50 9.29 3.27
CA VAL A 505 -13.19 9.38 1.97
C VAL A 505 -12.84 10.70 1.26
N LEU A 506 -12.92 11.82 1.97
CA LEU A 506 -12.53 13.14 1.44
C LEU A 506 -11.06 13.15 0.99
N ARG A 507 -10.14 12.73 1.85
CA ARG A 507 -8.70 12.67 1.56
C ARG A 507 -8.41 11.84 0.30
N ARG A 508 -9.06 10.69 0.13
CA ARG A 508 -8.89 9.82 -1.05
C ARG A 508 -9.43 10.46 -2.32
N ALA A 509 -10.59 11.12 -2.24
CA ALA A 509 -11.16 11.85 -3.35
C ALA A 509 -10.19 12.95 -3.84
N MET A 510 -9.56 13.68 -2.91
CA MET A 510 -8.53 14.66 -3.21
C MET A 510 -7.30 14.02 -3.86
N GLY A 511 -6.78 12.95 -3.27
CA GLY A 511 -5.58 12.25 -3.75
C GLY A 511 -5.75 11.62 -5.14
N LYS A 512 -6.90 10.99 -5.41
CA LYS A 512 -7.24 10.37 -6.70
C LYS A 512 -7.87 11.36 -7.70
N LYS A 513 -8.11 12.61 -7.28
CA LYS A 513 -8.75 13.67 -8.09
C LYS A 513 -10.11 13.25 -8.67
N ILE A 514 -10.92 12.54 -7.87
CA ILE A 514 -12.26 12.09 -8.27
C ILE A 514 -13.22 13.26 -8.14
N LYS A 515 -13.46 13.96 -9.24
CA LYS A 515 -14.21 15.21 -9.27
C LYS A 515 -15.63 15.05 -8.72
N SER A 516 -16.37 14.00 -9.10
CA SER A 516 -17.74 13.77 -8.64
C SER A 516 -17.84 13.63 -7.11
N VAL A 517 -16.90 12.89 -6.49
CA VAL A 517 -16.86 12.74 -5.03
C VAL A 517 -16.42 14.04 -4.37
N MET A 518 -15.46 14.77 -4.97
CA MET A 518 -15.02 16.06 -4.44
C MET A 518 -16.15 17.10 -4.44
N ASP A 519 -16.97 17.14 -5.50
CA ASP A 519 -18.11 18.07 -5.60
C ASP A 519 -19.16 17.76 -4.52
N GLN A 520 -19.43 16.48 -4.26
CA GLN A 520 -20.30 16.05 -3.15
C GLN A 520 -19.73 16.43 -1.77
N GLN A 521 -18.46 16.15 -1.55
CA GLN A 521 -17.78 16.43 -0.28
C GLN A 521 -17.63 17.92 0.00
N LYS A 522 -17.58 18.76 -1.04
CA LYS A 522 -17.52 20.21 -0.90
C LYS A 522 -18.72 20.77 -0.13
N GLN A 523 -19.93 20.31 -0.45
CA GLN A 523 -21.13 20.77 0.25
C GLN A 523 -21.13 20.30 1.70
N VAL A 524 -20.81 19.03 1.93
CA VAL A 524 -20.71 18.45 3.29
C VAL A 524 -19.70 19.23 4.14
N PHE A 525 -18.56 19.62 3.55
CA PHE A 525 -17.55 20.39 4.27
C PHE A 525 -18.04 21.80 4.62
N ILE A 526 -18.72 22.47 3.69
CA ILE A 526 -19.26 23.84 3.90
C ILE A 526 -20.35 23.82 4.98
N ASP A 527 -21.26 22.85 4.92
CA ASP A 527 -22.38 22.74 5.85
C ASP A 527 -21.92 22.38 7.26
N GLY A 528 -20.79 21.66 7.38
CA GLY A 528 -20.20 21.28 8.67
C GLY A 528 -19.33 22.37 9.30
N ALA A 529 -18.77 23.28 8.50
CA ALA A 529 -17.88 24.37 8.94
C ALA A 529 -18.68 25.58 9.43
#